data_ef81ad8886c71363c32376fc64ad9c96
#
_entry.id   ef81ad8886c71363c32376fc64ad9c96
#
_cell.length_a   1.000
_cell.length_b   1.000
_cell.length_c   1.000
_cell.angle_alpha   90.00
_cell.angle_beta   90.00
_cell.angle_gamma   90.00
#
_symmetry.space_group_name_H-M   'P 1'
#
loop_
_entity.id
_entity.type
_entity.pdbx_description
1 polymer ?
#
loop_
_entity_poly.entity_id
_entity_poly.type
_entity_poly.pdbx_seq_one_letter_code
_entity_poly.pdbx_strand_id
1 'polypeptide(L)'
;KNEIPTLGEVRGKAVLATRFDDKLPVGFERCGLYFGWADQGDRTIRADPTADSVINDRETLCVQDRYNYDVDDKITAIHTCLDNSRAADDTFFLNFTSTSGSGKVGHPKEYAKHINLDLYDYDWQAGTAYGIVIVDFAPKKIAEKIYQTNFQPAQ
;
A
#
# COMPACT_ATOMS: atom_id res chain seq x y z
N LYS A 1 7.32 19.65 -6.18
CA LYS A 1 5.91 19.64 -5.73
C LYS A 1 5.83 18.82 -4.45
N ASN A 2 5.10 19.34 -3.48
CA ASN A 2 4.92 18.69 -2.18
C ASN A 2 3.51 18.07 -2.02
N GLU A 3 2.87 17.74 -3.11
CA GLU A 3 1.50 17.17 -3.13
C GLU A 3 1.50 15.91 -3.97
N ILE A 4 0.71 14.93 -3.60
CA ILE A 4 0.49 13.74 -4.42
C ILE A 4 -0.24 14.18 -5.69
N PRO A 5 0.34 13.97 -6.86
CA PRO A 5 -0.28 14.38 -8.10
C PRO A 5 -1.45 13.46 -8.46
N THR A 6 -2.45 13.99 -9.12
CA THR A 6 -3.51 13.17 -9.71
C THR A 6 -2.96 12.30 -10.85
N LEU A 7 -3.63 11.18 -11.14
CA LEU A 7 -3.27 10.31 -12.27
C LEU A 7 -3.27 11.05 -13.61
N GLY A 8 -4.15 12.06 -13.76
CA GLY A 8 -4.20 12.92 -14.95
C GLY A 8 -2.93 13.75 -15.15
N GLU A 9 -2.39 14.33 -14.06
CA GLU A 9 -1.18 15.17 -14.11
C GLU A 9 0.09 14.37 -14.40
N VAL A 10 0.13 13.09 -14.03
CA VAL A 10 1.31 12.23 -14.21
C VAL A 10 1.21 11.28 -15.40
N ARG A 11 0.16 11.39 -16.19
CA ARG A 11 0.01 10.56 -17.39
C ARG A 11 1.21 10.72 -18.32
N GLY A 12 1.85 9.59 -18.67
CA GLY A 12 3.06 9.57 -19.49
C GLY A 12 4.34 10.04 -18.76
N LYS A 13 4.30 10.17 -17.44
CA LYS A 13 5.45 10.57 -16.62
C LYS A 13 5.76 9.49 -15.58
N ALA A 14 6.99 9.47 -15.09
CA ALA A 14 7.37 8.73 -13.90
C ALA A 14 7.23 9.64 -12.67
N VAL A 15 6.71 9.09 -11.57
CA VAL A 15 6.70 9.75 -10.25
C VAL A 15 7.75 9.06 -9.39
N LEU A 16 8.72 9.83 -8.92
CA LEU A 16 9.72 9.32 -8.01
C LEU A 16 9.18 9.41 -6.58
N ALA A 17 9.03 8.25 -5.94
CA ALA A 17 8.78 8.14 -4.51
C ALA A 17 10.07 7.68 -3.81
N THR A 18 10.43 8.33 -2.72
CA THR A 18 11.68 8.06 -1.99
C THR A 18 11.40 7.72 -0.54
N ARG A 19 12.15 6.74 -0.01
CA ARG A 19 12.14 6.34 1.40
C ARG A 19 13.58 6.17 1.91
N PHE A 20 14.37 7.22 1.83
CA PHE A 20 15.72 7.20 2.39
C PHE A 20 15.87 8.35 3.38
N ASP A 21 16.75 8.17 4.36
CA ASP A 21 16.99 9.12 5.45
C ASP A 21 17.38 10.51 4.94
N ASP A 22 16.99 11.52 5.72
CA ASP A 22 17.15 12.95 5.46
C ASP A 22 18.60 13.45 5.37
N LYS A 23 19.57 12.58 5.44
CA LYS A 23 20.99 12.92 5.34
C LYS A 23 21.43 13.08 3.90
N LEU A 24 20.69 13.88 3.14
CA LEU A 24 21.22 14.35 1.86
C LEU A 24 22.45 15.24 2.12
N PRO A 25 23.54 15.09 1.35
CA PRO A 25 24.65 16.02 1.44
C PRO A 25 24.21 17.46 1.26
N VAL A 26 24.88 18.40 1.93
CA VAL A 26 24.59 19.82 1.81
C VAL A 26 24.60 20.25 0.33
N GLY A 27 23.50 20.86 -0.12
CA GLY A 27 23.34 21.31 -1.52
C GLY A 27 22.53 20.38 -2.41
N PHE A 28 22.06 19.23 -1.89
CA PHE A 28 21.11 18.39 -2.62
C PHE A 28 19.69 18.70 -2.18
N GLU A 29 18.85 19.13 -3.10
CA GLU A 29 17.42 19.23 -2.88
C GLU A 29 16.77 17.86 -2.99
N ARG A 30 15.69 17.62 -2.22
CA ARG A 30 14.90 16.41 -2.34
C ARG A 30 14.23 16.36 -3.71
N CYS A 31 14.46 15.27 -4.42
CA CYS A 31 13.76 14.97 -5.67
C CYS A 31 12.60 14.01 -5.39
N GLY A 32 11.43 14.32 -5.91
CA GLY A 32 10.25 13.44 -5.82
C GLY A 32 9.41 13.61 -4.56
N LEU A 33 8.55 12.63 -4.30
CA LEU A 33 7.72 12.54 -3.10
C LEU A 33 8.45 11.74 -2.03
N TYR A 34 8.48 12.23 -0.81
CA TYR A 34 9.06 11.50 0.31
C TYR A 34 7.97 10.70 1.02
N PHE A 35 8.10 9.38 1.00
CA PHE A 35 7.25 8.45 1.72
C PHE A 35 8.06 7.80 2.84
N GLY A 36 7.96 8.33 4.06
CA GLY A 36 8.64 7.79 5.24
C GLY A 36 7.68 7.08 6.16
N TRP A 37 8.01 5.85 6.58
CA TRP A 37 7.29 5.15 7.63
C TRP A 37 8.25 4.30 8.47
N ALA A 38 7.87 4.03 9.73
CA ALA A 38 8.63 3.19 10.62
C ALA A 38 8.65 1.72 10.17
N ASP A 39 9.65 0.97 10.58
CA ASP A 39 9.70 -0.47 10.36
C ASP A 39 8.50 -1.17 11.03
N GLN A 40 7.84 -2.04 10.31
CA GLN A 40 6.64 -2.77 10.74
C GLN A 40 6.89 -4.29 10.87
N GLY A 41 8.12 -4.71 11.00
CA GLY A 41 8.49 -6.13 11.15
C GLY A 41 8.21 -6.73 12.52
N ASP A 42 7.73 -5.97 13.51
CA ASP A 42 7.39 -6.48 14.85
C ASP A 42 6.13 -7.36 14.80
N ARG A 43 6.28 -8.63 15.13
CA ARG A 43 5.21 -9.64 15.13
C ARG A 43 4.23 -9.51 16.30
N THR A 44 4.55 -8.72 17.31
CA THR A 44 3.73 -8.59 18.52
C THR A 44 2.65 -7.51 18.38
N ILE A 45 2.81 -6.59 17.45
CA ILE A 45 1.86 -5.49 17.22
C ILE A 45 0.74 -5.97 16.31
N ARG A 46 -0.44 -6.19 16.90
CA ARG A 46 -1.61 -6.72 16.18
C ARG A 46 -2.85 -5.83 16.20
N ALA A 47 -2.84 -4.76 17.01
CA ALA A 47 -4.04 -3.95 17.24
C ALA A 47 -4.39 -3.09 16.02
N ASP A 48 -3.45 -2.30 15.54
CA ASP A 48 -3.59 -1.55 14.29
C ASP A 48 -2.38 -1.87 13.39
N PRO A 49 -2.59 -2.62 12.31
CA PRO A 49 -1.50 -3.04 11.44
C PRO A 49 -0.97 -1.92 10.55
N THR A 50 -1.58 -0.75 10.56
CA THR A 50 -1.16 0.41 9.78
C THR A 50 -0.23 1.33 10.57
N ALA A 51 0.50 2.16 9.89
CA ALA A 51 1.28 3.24 10.49
C ALA A 51 1.07 4.51 9.68
N ASP A 52 0.75 5.57 10.37
CA ASP A 52 0.56 6.87 9.75
C ASP A 52 1.88 7.64 9.70
N SER A 53 2.05 8.36 8.63
CA SER A 53 3.15 9.28 8.41
C SER A 53 2.61 10.50 7.66
N VAL A 54 3.22 11.65 7.85
CA VAL A 54 2.80 12.87 7.15
C VAL A 54 3.59 13.02 5.85
N ILE A 55 2.87 13.24 4.76
CA ILE A 55 3.44 13.68 3.50
C ILE A 55 3.29 15.20 3.45
N ASN A 56 4.36 15.95 3.72
CA ASN A 56 4.42 17.39 3.50
C ASN A 56 3.39 18.26 4.25
N ASP A 57 3.17 18.05 5.52
CA ASP A 57 2.31 18.88 6.39
C ASP A 57 0.81 18.95 6.01
N ARG A 58 0.37 18.30 4.94
CA ARG A 58 -1.01 18.40 4.45
C ARG A 58 -1.70 17.08 4.19
N GLU A 59 -0.96 16.05 3.83
CA GLU A 59 -1.51 14.74 3.48
C GLU A 59 -0.97 13.68 4.43
N THR A 60 -1.85 12.84 4.92
CA THR A 60 -1.48 11.68 5.74
C THR A 60 -1.14 10.50 4.81
N LEU A 61 -0.05 9.83 5.09
CA LEU A 61 0.30 8.54 4.49
C LEU A 61 -0.02 7.45 5.49
N CYS A 62 -0.91 6.56 5.14
CA CYS A 62 -1.20 5.35 5.91
C CYS A 62 -0.56 4.15 5.22
N VAL A 63 0.33 3.44 5.93
CA VAL A 63 1.09 2.32 5.35
C VAL A 63 0.82 1.03 6.10
N GLN A 64 0.49 0.00 5.35
CA GLN A 64 0.54 -1.38 5.81
C GLN A 64 1.75 -2.09 5.17
N ASP A 65 2.80 -2.30 5.97
CA ASP A 65 4.04 -3.00 5.58
C ASP A 65 4.40 -4.09 6.62
N ARG A 66 3.39 -4.83 7.11
CA ARG A 66 3.55 -5.93 8.07
C ARG A 66 4.08 -7.18 7.38
N TYR A 67 5.35 -7.14 7.00
CA TYR A 67 6.00 -8.18 6.18
C TYR A 67 6.38 -9.44 6.98
N ASN A 68 6.30 -9.42 8.31
CA ASN A 68 6.73 -10.52 9.18
C ASN A 68 5.55 -11.28 9.82
N TYR A 69 4.39 -11.23 9.21
CA TYR A 69 3.19 -11.94 9.61
C TYR A 69 3.07 -13.30 8.91
N ASP A 70 2.34 -14.25 9.53
CA ASP A 70 1.86 -15.40 8.77
C ASP A 70 0.75 -14.96 7.78
N VAL A 71 0.27 -15.91 6.96
CA VAL A 71 -0.65 -15.57 5.87
C VAL A 71 -1.97 -15.01 6.39
N ASP A 72 -2.54 -15.59 7.47
CA ASP A 72 -3.84 -15.19 8.00
C ASP A 72 -3.77 -13.80 8.66
N ASP A 73 -2.73 -13.56 9.48
CA ASP A 73 -2.48 -12.25 10.07
C ASP A 73 -2.19 -11.20 8.98
N LYS A 74 -1.50 -11.60 7.91
CA LYS A 74 -1.23 -10.71 6.78
C LYS A 74 -2.50 -10.32 6.02
N ILE A 75 -3.39 -11.27 5.76
CA ILE A 75 -4.70 -11.02 5.15
C ILE A 75 -5.51 -10.05 6.02
N THR A 76 -5.52 -10.27 7.32
CA THR A 76 -6.19 -9.35 8.27
C THR A 76 -5.62 -7.92 8.18
N ALA A 77 -4.30 -7.79 8.13
CA ALA A 77 -3.64 -6.48 7.99
C ALA A 77 -3.96 -5.80 6.65
N ILE A 78 -3.99 -6.56 5.55
CA ILE A 78 -4.37 -6.06 4.22
C ILE A 78 -5.80 -5.53 4.24
N HIS A 79 -6.75 -6.33 4.76
CA HIS A 79 -8.16 -5.93 4.83
C HIS A 79 -8.35 -4.69 5.70
N THR A 80 -7.71 -4.62 6.87
CA THR A 80 -7.76 -3.43 7.73
C THR A 80 -7.33 -2.17 6.96
N CYS A 81 -6.25 -2.24 6.19
CA CYS A 81 -5.79 -1.12 5.38
C CYS A 81 -6.78 -0.77 4.26
N LEU A 82 -7.35 -1.76 3.57
CA LEU A 82 -8.34 -1.55 2.51
C LEU A 82 -9.65 -0.97 3.06
N ASP A 83 -10.11 -1.45 4.22
CA ASP A 83 -11.34 -0.96 4.85
C ASP A 83 -11.17 0.46 5.40
N ASN A 84 -10.01 0.78 5.98
CA ASN A 84 -9.69 2.14 6.42
C ASN A 84 -9.69 3.11 5.23
N SER A 85 -9.23 2.70 4.05
CA SER A 85 -9.21 3.55 2.86
C SER A 85 -10.60 3.94 2.36
N ARG A 86 -11.63 3.14 2.64
CA ARG A 86 -13.01 3.45 2.27
C ARG A 86 -13.61 4.64 3.03
N ALA A 87 -13.07 4.94 4.20
CA ALA A 87 -13.61 5.95 5.11
C ALA A 87 -12.79 7.25 5.17
N ALA A 88 -11.63 7.29 4.52
CA ALA A 88 -10.68 8.40 4.65
C ALA A 88 -10.65 9.28 3.41
N ASP A 89 -10.86 10.59 3.58
CA ASP A 89 -10.89 11.55 2.48
C ASP A 89 -9.50 12.16 2.17
N ASP A 90 -8.64 12.38 3.18
CA ASP A 90 -7.35 13.09 3.05
C ASP A 90 -6.13 12.19 3.33
N THR A 91 -6.26 10.89 3.10
CA THR A 91 -5.20 9.93 3.39
C THR A 91 -4.82 9.14 2.16
N PHE A 92 -3.51 9.08 1.86
CA PHE A 92 -2.97 8.23 0.82
C PHE A 92 -2.56 6.89 1.41
N PHE A 93 -3.06 5.80 0.84
CA PHE A 93 -2.81 4.45 1.34
C PHE A 93 -1.74 3.73 0.52
N LEU A 94 -0.87 3.02 1.23
CA LEU A 94 0.16 2.15 0.66
C LEU A 94 0.07 0.78 1.33
N ASN A 95 -0.40 -0.22 0.60
CA ASN A 95 -0.70 -1.55 1.12
C ASN A 95 0.17 -2.61 0.47
N PHE A 96 1.16 -3.13 1.21
CA PHE A 96 2.02 -4.21 0.76
C PHE A 96 1.40 -5.56 1.09
N THR A 97 1.15 -6.39 0.10
CA THR A 97 0.54 -7.71 0.29
C THR A 97 1.55 -8.83 0.54
N SER A 98 2.84 -8.57 0.37
CA SER A 98 3.90 -9.54 0.60
C SER A 98 4.12 -9.87 2.08
N THR A 99 4.52 -11.10 2.38
CA THR A 99 4.93 -11.53 3.72
C THR A 99 6.07 -12.52 3.67
N SER A 100 6.86 -12.57 4.76
CA SER A 100 7.90 -13.58 5.00
C SER A 100 7.38 -14.84 5.72
N GLY A 101 6.06 -14.89 6.03
CA GLY A 101 5.43 -16.03 6.68
C GLY A 101 5.76 -16.19 8.15
N SER A 102 6.17 -15.15 8.86
CA SER A 102 6.50 -15.18 10.30
C SER A 102 7.57 -16.23 10.67
N GLY A 103 8.54 -16.46 9.78
CA GLY A 103 9.60 -17.46 9.99
C GLY A 103 9.15 -18.90 9.78
N LYS A 104 7.95 -19.17 9.30
CA LYS A 104 7.51 -20.48 8.83
C LYS A 104 8.26 -20.86 7.55
N VAL A 105 8.49 -22.17 7.38
CA VAL A 105 9.09 -22.67 6.13
C VAL A 105 8.09 -22.48 4.99
N GLY A 106 8.48 -21.74 3.99
CA GLY A 106 7.67 -21.48 2.80
C GLY A 106 8.38 -20.53 1.84
N HIS A 107 7.80 -20.35 0.68
CA HIS A 107 8.34 -19.44 -0.33
C HIS A 107 7.37 -18.29 -0.58
N PRO A 108 7.85 -17.09 -0.92
CA PRO A 108 7.00 -15.93 -1.21
C PRO A 108 5.88 -16.23 -2.20
N LYS A 109 6.15 -17.06 -3.19
CA LYS A 109 5.14 -17.48 -4.18
C LYS A 109 3.99 -18.29 -3.57
N GLU A 110 4.27 -19.14 -2.57
CA GLU A 110 3.21 -19.91 -1.90
C GLU A 110 2.35 -19.01 -1.02
N TYR A 111 2.95 -18.08 -0.30
CA TYR A 111 2.22 -17.09 0.48
C TYR A 111 1.36 -16.20 -0.43
N ALA A 112 1.95 -15.68 -1.51
CA ALA A 112 1.24 -14.86 -2.48
C ALA A 112 0.05 -15.60 -3.11
N LYS A 113 0.13 -16.91 -3.32
CA LYS A 113 -0.98 -17.70 -3.87
C LYS A 113 -2.23 -17.63 -2.99
N HIS A 114 -2.08 -17.75 -1.67
CA HIS A 114 -3.19 -17.67 -0.72
C HIS A 114 -3.73 -16.25 -0.62
N ILE A 115 -2.83 -15.27 -0.47
CA ILE A 115 -3.19 -13.86 -0.38
C ILE A 115 -3.88 -13.38 -1.66
N ASN A 116 -3.39 -13.78 -2.82
CA ASN A 116 -3.99 -13.40 -4.10
C ASN A 116 -5.38 -14.01 -4.31
N LEU A 117 -5.63 -15.20 -3.78
CA LEU A 117 -6.97 -15.79 -3.82
C LEU A 117 -7.95 -14.98 -2.97
N ASP A 118 -7.55 -14.61 -1.77
CA ASP A 118 -8.33 -13.76 -0.88
C ASP A 118 -8.60 -12.37 -1.49
N LEU A 119 -7.57 -11.72 -2.04
CA LEU A 119 -7.72 -10.46 -2.76
C LEU A 119 -8.64 -10.56 -3.98
N TYR A 120 -8.68 -11.71 -4.65
CA TYR A 120 -9.61 -11.92 -5.75
C TYR A 120 -11.06 -11.93 -5.28
N ASP A 121 -11.32 -12.46 -4.09
CA ASP A 121 -12.66 -12.56 -3.51
C ASP A 121 -13.05 -11.31 -2.68
N TYR A 122 -12.09 -10.40 -2.42
CA TYR A 122 -12.38 -9.16 -1.70
C TYR A 122 -13.42 -8.30 -2.42
N ASP A 123 -14.28 -7.64 -1.63
CA ASP A 123 -15.36 -6.77 -2.12
C ASP A 123 -14.85 -5.39 -2.55
N TRP A 124 -14.23 -5.33 -3.73
CA TRP A 124 -13.72 -4.10 -4.32
C TRP A 124 -14.86 -3.16 -4.73
N GLN A 125 -14.90 -1.96 -4.16
CA GLN A 125 -15.93 -0.96 -4.44
C GLN A 125 -15.47 -0.01 -5.55
N ALA A 126 -16.31 0.18 -6.58
CA ALA A 126 -16.06 1.15 -7.64
C ALA A 126 -16.08 2.59 -7.11
N GLY A 127 -15.20 3.43 -7.62
CA GLY A 127 -15.07 4.82 -7.19
C GLY A 127 -14.36 5.02 -5.85
N THR A 128 -13.77 3.97 -5.27
CA THR A 128 -13.06 4.03 -4.00
C THR A 128 -11.55 4.23 -4.23
N ALA A 129 -10.95 5.17 -3.50
CA ALA A 129 -9.52 5.47 -3.56
C ALA A 129 -8.73 4.55 -2.60
N TYR A 130 -8.45 3.32 -3.01
CA TYR A 130 -7.67 2.36 -2.22
C TYR A 130 -6.17 2.69 -2.11
N GLY A 131 -5.69 3.74 -2.80
CA GLY A 131 -4.27 4.06 -2.85
C GLY A 131 -3.48 3.12 -3.75
N ILE A 132 -2.27 2.75 -3.33
CA ILE A 132 -1.41 1.81 -4.05
C ILE A 132 -1.45 0.45 -3.36
N VAL A 133 -1.89 -0.59 -4.05
CA VAL A 133 -1.84 -1.98 -3.59
C VAL A 133 -0.69 -2.69 -4.31
N ILE A 134 0.32 -3.11 -3.56
CA ILE A 134 1.54 -3.75 -4.08
C ILE A 134 1.40 -5.25 -3.92
N VAL A 135 1.23 -5.96 -5.02
CA VAL A 135 0.88 -7.38 -5.06
C VAL A 135 2.01 -8.23 -5.63
N ASP A 136 2.48 -9.21 -4.86
CA ASP A 136 3.45 -10.19 -5.33
C ASP A 136 2.81 -11.20 -6.30
N PHE A 137 3.51 -11.51 -7.40
CA PHE A 137 3.04 -12.48 -8.41
C PHE A 137 1.60 -12.20 -8.89
N ALA A 138 1.25 -10.92 -9.04
CA ALA A 138 -0.10 -10.46 -9.33
C ALA A 138 -0.73 -11.14 -10.58
N PRO A 139 -1.82 -11.91 -10.43
CA PRO A 139 -2.58 -12.38 -11.57
C PRO A 139 -3.28 -11.21 -12.28
N LYS A 140 -3.36 -11.27 -13.61
CA LYS A 140 -4.04 -10.25 -14.41
C LYS A 140 -5.44 -9.90 -13.89
N LYS A 141 -6.22 -10.91 -13.49
CA LYS A 141 -7.58 -10.72 -12.98
C LYS A 141 -7.65 -9.88 -11.68
N ILE A 142 -6.68 -10.00 -10.78
CA ILE A 142 -6.61 -9.18 -9.57
C ILE A 142 -6.25 -7.74 -9.94
N ALA A 143 -5.24 -7.56 -10.79
CA ALA A 143 -4.85 -6.24 -11.27
C ALA A 143 -6.02 -5.52 -11.96
N GLU A 144 -6.83 -6.25 -12.74
CA GLU A 144 -8.04 -5.71 -13.37
C GLU A 144 -9.09 -5.29 -12.33
N LYS A 145 -9.36 -6.12 -11.30
CA LYS A 145 -10.30 -5.75 -10.22
C LYS A 145 -9.87 -4.49 -9.48
N ILE A 146 -8.61 -4.42 -9.07
CA ILE A 146 -8.06 -3.24 -8.38
C ILE A 146 -8.12 -2.01 -9.30
N TYR A 147 -7.68 -2.14 -10.55
CA TYR A 147 -7.71 -1.05 -11.51
C TYR A 147 -9.12 -0.52 -11.77
N GLN A 148 -10.13 -1.39 -11.84
CA GLN A 148 -11.52 -1.01 -12.09
C GLN A 148 -12.13 -0.16 -10.97
N THR A 149 -11.60 -0.20 -9.76
CA THR A 149 -12.07 0.66 -8.66
C THR A 149 -11.86 2.15 -8.92
N ASN A 150 -10.95 2.52 -9.83
CA ASN A 150 -10.73 3.92 -10.22
C ASN A 150 -11.88 4.52 -11.05
N PHE A 151 -12.84 3.72 -11.46
CA PHE A 151 -13.95 4.17 -12.30
C PHE A 151 -15.26 4.09 -11.54
N GLN A 152 -16.12 5.07 -11.76
CA GLN A 152 -17.50 5.01 -11.27
C GLN A 152 -18.25 3.86 -11.96
N PRO A 153 -19.22 3.22 -11.29
CA PRO A 153 -20.12 2.28 -11.94
C PRO A 153 -20.73 2.94 -13.18
N ALA A 154 -20.86 2.20 -14.26
CA ALA A 154 -21.60 2.68 -15.43
C ALA A 154 -23.04 2.99 -14.98
N GLN A 155 -23.48 4.22 -15.19
CA GLN A 155 -24.86 4.65 -14.92
C GLN A 155 -25.82 4.01 -15.91
#